data_e8d259a33a9d5505c06083c4b70848f0
#
_entry.id   e8d259a33a9d5505c06083c4b70848f0
#
_cell.length_a   1.000
_cell.length_b   1.000
_cell.length_c   1.000
_cell.angle_alpha   90.00
_cell.angle_beta   90.00
_cell.angle_gamma   90.00
#
_symmetry.space_group_name_H-M   'P 1'
#
loop_
_entity.id
_entity.type
_entity.pdbx_description
1 polymer ?
#
loop_
_entity_poly.entity_id
_entity_poly.type
_entity_poly.pdbx_seq_one_letter_code
_entity_poly.pdbx_strand_id
1 'polypeptide(L)'
;MIEANSYYSIACNEFWYLRDAVSPVYCNPAAASAQQIAEKMLNSVAELVCTGIEKLMTSHNLRALYDEIKRVDTSLQLERKDLALLKDYYYDAGYPGDNFVIVTVDELREALEIMLDVVEAVNCWRTSHELEILIADPRGEFQSAMSRLKQKF
;
A
#
# COMPACT_ATOMS: atom_id res chain seq x y z
N MET A 1 -19.24 0.02 -11.90
CA MET A 1 -19.27 0.86 -10.67
C MET A 1 -18.48 0.16 -9.55
N ILE A 2 -17.67 0.92 -8.82
CA ILE A 2 -16.85 0.39 -7.74
C ILE A 2 -17.67 0.42 -6.44
N GLU A 3 -17.78 -0.74 -5.79
CA GLU A 3 -18.49 -0.85 -4.51
C GLU A 3 -17.74 -0.07 -3.42
N ALA A 4 -18.48 0.68 -2.60
CA ALA A 4 -17.89 1.52 -1.55
C ALA A 4 -17.15 0.70 -0.47
N ASN A 5 -17.58 -0.56 -0.25
CA ASN A 5 -16.96 -1.44 0.73
C ASN A 5 -15.94 -2.41 0.12
N SER A 6 -15.57 -2.21 -1.15
CA SER A 6 -14.55 -3.05 -1.78
C SER A 6 -13.16 -2.67 -1.26
N TYR A 7 -12.21 -3.59 -1.34
CA TYR A 7 -10.84 -3.32 -0.96
C TYR A 7 -10.25 -2.14 -1.72
N TYR A 8 -10.54 -2.04 -3.02
CA TYR A 8 -10.02 -0.95 -3.83
C TYR A 8 -10.55 0.41 -3.38
N SER A 9 -11.85 0.52 -3.14
CA SER A 9 -12.46 1.77 -2.69
C SER A 9 -11.92 2.20 -1.32
N ILE A 10 -11.81 1.25 -0.39
CA ILE A 10 -11.28 1.51 0.95
C ILE A 10 -9.81 1.97 0.86
N ALA A 11 -9.00 1.27 0.04
CA ALA A 11 -7.60 1.64 -0.16
C ALA A 11 -7.48 3.05 -0.73
N CYS A 12 -8.32 3.43 -1.69
CA CYS A 12 -8.30 4.77 -2.27
C CYS A 12 -8.65 5.84 -1.23
N ASN A 13 -9.64 5.58 -0.38
CA ASN A 13 -9.99 6.52 0.70
C ASN A 13 -8.83 6.69 1.69
N GLU A 14 -8.18 5.60 2.06
CA GLU A 14 -7.01 5.65 2.93
C GLU A 14 -5.83 6.35 2.26
N PHE A 15 -5.67 6.17 0.96
CA PHE A 15 -4.63 6.85 0.17
C PHE A 15 -4.80 8.36 0.25
N TRP A 16 -6.00 8.89 0.02
CA TRP A 16 -6.25 10.33 0.08
C TRP A 16 -6.09 10.87 1.49
N TYR A 17 -6.52 10.12 2.50
CA TYR A 17 -6.31 10.51 3.90
C TYR A 17 -4.81 10.61 4.21
N LEU A 18 -4.04 9.60 3.83
CA LEU A 18 -2.61 9.58 4.08
C LEU A 18 -1.90 10.75 3.36
N ARG A 19 -2.29 11.02 2.11
CA ARG A 19 -1.74 12.15 1.36
C ARG A 19 -1.81 13.45 2.17
N ASP A 20 -2.92 13.69 2.83
CA ASP A 20 -3.13 14.91 3.60
C ASP A 20 -2.48 14.85 4.99
N ALA A 21 -2.27 13.65 5.52
CA ALA A 21 -1.75 13.44 6.87
C ALA A 21 -0.21 13.32 6.94
N VAL A 22 0.48 13.11 5.82
CA VAL A 22 1.93 12.90 5.81
C VAL A 22 2.66 14.11 6.41
N SER A 23 3.49 13.84 7.41
CA SER A 23 4.26 14.85 8.13
C SER A 23 5.49 14.18 8.76
N PRO A 24 6.62 14.89 8.90
CA PRO A 24 7.80 14.33 9.60
C PRO A 24 7.53 14.01 11.07
N VAL A 25 6.44 14.55 11.64
CA VAL A 25 6.08 14.33 13.05
C VAL A 25 5.38 12.98 13.25
N TYR A 26 4.64 12.50 12.26
CA TYR A 26 3.77 11.33 12.37
C TYR A 26 4.27 10.15 11.55
N CYS A 27 5.57 9.84 11.63
CA CYS A 27 6.17 8.81 10.78
C CYS A 27 5.62 7.41 11.04
N ASN A 28 5.42 7.04 12.31
CA ASN A 28 4.94 5.70 12.65
C ASN A 28 3.54 5.43 12.10
N PRO A 29 2.52 6.26 12.39
CA PRO A 29 1.19 5.99 11.82
C PRO A 29 1.16 6.09 10.30
N ALA A 30 1.98 6.95 9.70
CA ALA A 30 2.03 7.07 8.25
C ALA A 30 2.63 5.82 7.60
N ALA A 31 3.69 5.25 8.18
CA ALA A 31 4.28 4.00 7.66
C ALA A 31 3.31 2.83 7.78
N ALA A 32 2.60 2.74 8.91
CA ALA A 32 1.57 1.72 9.10
C ALA A 32 0.45 1.87 8.07
N SER A 33 0.03 3.10 7.78
CA SER A 33 -1.00 3.37 6.78
C SER A 33 -0.52 3.01 5.37
N ALA A 34 0.74 3.32 5.04
CA ALA A 34 1.30 2.97 3.73
C ALA A 34 1.27 1.45 3.51
N GLN A 35 1.65 0.68 4.52
CA GLN A 35 1.60 -0.78 4.46
C GLN A 35 0.16 -1.27 4.29
N GLN A 36 -0.80 -0.69 5.01
CA GLN A 36 -2.21 -1.07 4.90
C GLN A 36 -2.80 -0.76 3.52
N ILE A 37 -2.44 0.39 2.95
CA ILE A 37 -2.89 0.76 1.60
C ILE A 37 -2.36 -0.25 0.58
N ALA A 38 -1.07 -0.57 0.64
CA ALA A 38 -0.47 -1.55 -0.26
C ALA A 38 -1.14 -2.91 -0.13
N GLU A 39 -1.40 -3.35 1.10
CA GLU A 39 -2.08 -4.62 1.36
C GLU A 39 -3.49 -4.64 0.75
N LYS A 40 -4.28 -3.60 0.99
CA LYS A 40 -5.64 -3.54 0.46
C LYS A 40 -5.67 -3.41 -1.05
N MET A 41 -4.70 -2.73 -1.64
CA MET A 41 -4.55 -2.69 -3.09
C MET A 41 -4.30 -4.09 -3.66
N LEU A 42 -3.41 -4.86 -3.04
CA LEU A 42 -3.15 -6.24 -3.47
C LEU A 42 -4.38 -7.12 -3.20
N ASN A 43 -5.06 -6.95 -2.07
CA ASN A 43 -6.30 -7.68 -1.79
C ASN A 43 -7.37 -7.38 -2.84
N SER A 44 -7.40 -6.16 -3.39
CA SER A 44 -8.37 -5.79 -4.43
C SER A 44 -8.17 -6.59 -5.72
N VAL A 45 -6.94 -7.00 -6.00
CA VAL A 45 -6.64 -7.89 -7.13
C VAL A 45 -6.95 -9.34 -6.73
N ALA A 46 -6.49 -9.76 -5.56
CA ALA A 46 -6.65 -11.13 -5.08
C ALA A 46 -8.10 -11.55 -4.99
N GLU A 47 -8.99 -10.68 -4.54
CA GLU A 47 -10.42 -11.02 -4.43
C GLU A 47 -11.07 -11.30 -5.79
N LEU A 48 -10.47 -10.81 -6.88
CA LEU A 48 -10.99 -11.00 -8.23
C LEU A 48 -10.38 -12.22 -8.93
N VAL A 49 -9.15 -12.62 -8.58
CA VAL A 49 -8.44 -13.66 -9.33
C VAL A 49 -8.12 -14.91 -8.50
N CYS A 50 -8.12 -14.83 -7.18
CA CYS A 50 -7.77 -15.95 -6.30
C CYS A 50 -8.99 -16.49 -5.57
N THR A 51 -8.92 -17.75 -5.13
CA THR A 51 -9.94 -18.38 -4.29
C THR A 51 -9.26 -19.07 -3.11
N GLY A 52 -9.97 -19.13 -1.96
CA GLY A 52 -9.51 -19.87 -0.80
C GLY A 52 -8.31 -19.28 -0.08
N ILE A 53 -8.06 -17.98 -0.21
CA ILE A 53 -6.89 -17.33 0.39
C ILE A 53 -7.27 -16.30 1.45
N GLU A 54 -8.44 -16.42 2.06
CA GLU A 54 -8.94 -15.44 3.03
C GLU A 54 -7.98 -15.23 4.20
N LYS A 55 -7.34 -16.31 4.69
CA LYS A 55 -6.34 -16.21 5.75
C LYS A 55 -5.12 -15.44 5.31
N LEU A 56 -4.68 -15.64 4.07
CA LEU A 56 -3.54 -14.92 3.52
C LEU A 56 -3.86 -13.43 3.36
N MET A 57 -5.08 -13.12 2.91
CA MET A 57 -5.53 -11.73 2.72
C MET A 57 -5.55 -10.94 4.03
N THR A 58 -5.65 -11.59 5.18
CA THR A 58 -5.65 -10.95 6.49
C THR A 58 -4.35 -11.15 7.26
N SER A 59 -3.33 -11.75 6.64
CA SER A 59 -2.07 -12.09 7.30
C SER A 59 -1.07 -10.93 7.36
N HIS A 60 -1.31 -9.84 6.64
CA HIS A 60 -0.40 -8.71 6.48
C HIS A 60 0.93 -9.07 5.82
N ASN A 61 1.00 -10.22 5.13
CA ASN A 61 2.21 -10.68 4.44
C ASN A 61 2.11 -10.33 2.94
N LEU A 62 2.64 -9.17 2.58
CA LEU A 62 2.53 -8.64 1.22
C LEU A 62 3.21 -9.54 0.18
N ARG A 63 4.38 -10.10 0.51
CA ARG A 63 5.11 -10.96 -0.44
C ARG A 63 4.36 -12.24 -0.73
N ALA A 64 3.82 -12.88 0.32
CA ALA A 64 3.06 -14.10 0.15
C ALA A 64 1.79 -13.85 -0.65
N LEU A 65 1.12 -12.72 -0.39
CA LEU A 65 -0.07 -12.32 -1.12
C LEU A 65 0.25 -12.07 -2.59
N TYR A 66 1.33 -11.34 -2.87
CA TYR A 66 1.77 -11.09 -4.24
C TYR A 66 2.13 -12.38 -4.97
N ASP A 67 2.83 -13.30 -4.29
CA ASP A 67 3.21 -14.60 -4.87
C ASP A 67 1.97 -15.39 -5.28
N GLU A 68 0.91 -15.39 -4.47
CA GLU A 68 -0.33 -16.08 -4.80
C GLU A 68 -1.05 -15.44 -6.00
N ILE A 69 -1.05 -14.10 -6.07
CA ILE A 69 -1.62 -13.40 -7.23
C ILE A 69 -0.84 -13.78 -8.49
N LYS A 70 0.49 -13.76 -8.44
CA LYS A 70 1.35 -14.07 -9.60
C LYS A 70 1.19 -15.49 -10.07
N ARG A 71 0.90 -16.42 -9.16
CA ARG A 71 0.65 -17.81 -9.54
C ARG A 71 -0.58 -17.95 -10.44
N VAL A 72 -1.57 -17.08 -10.27
CA VAL A 72 -2.82 -17.12 -11.03
C VAL A 72 -2.81 -16.14 -12.19
N ASP A 73 -2.27 -14.95 -12.00
CA ASP A 73 -2.23 -13.88 -13.00
C ASP A 73 -0.85 -13.21 -12.99
N THR A 74 -0.11 -13.40 -14.08
CA THR A 74 1.27 -12.89 -14.18
C THR A 74 1.33 -11.44 -14.65
N SER A 75 0.20 -10.80 -14.95
CA SER A 75 0.19 -9.44 -15.52
C SER A 75 0.43 -8.34 -14.47
N LEU A 76 0.23 -8.64 -13.17
CA LEU A 76 0.54 -7.68 -12.12
C LEU A 76 2.06 -7.69 -11.88
N GLN A 77 2.73 -6.56 -12.13
CA GLN A 77 4.18 -6.46 -12.07
C GLN A 77 4.65 -5.58 -10.92
N LEU A 78 5.33 -6.18 -9.95
CA LEU A 78 5.94 -5.51 -8.80
C LEU A 78 7.31 -6.13 -8.51
N GLU A 79 8.17 -5.36 -7.83
CA GLU A 79 9.43 -5.87 -7.31
C GLU A 79 9.18 -6.53 -5.95
N ARG A 80 9.26 -7.85 -5.92
CA ARG A 80 8.99 -8.63 -4.71
C ARG A 80 9.87 -8.21 -3.53
N LYS A 81 11.12 -7.86 -3.81
CA LYS A 81 12.06 -7.42 -2.76
C LYS A 81 11.62 -6.12 -2.10
N ASP A 82 10.96 -5.22 -2.85
CA ASP A 82 10.50 -3.95 -2.31
C ASP A 82 9.34 -4.14 -1.33
N LEU A 83 8.51 -5.14 -1.54
CA LEU A 83 7.41 -5.46 -0.64
C LEU A 83 7.92 -5.85 0.76
N ALA A 84 9.13 -6.45 0.82
CA ALA A 84 9.75 -6.78 2.10
C ALA A 84 10.14 -5.53 2.89
N LEU A 85 10.40 -4.41 2.22
CA LEU A 85 10.79 -3.17 2.88
C LEU A 85 9.61 -2.47 3.57
N LEU A 86 8.37 -2.74 3.17
CA LEU A 86 7.20 -2.28 3.90
C LEU A 86 7.07 -2.99 5.23
N LYS A 87 7.64 -4.19 5.34
CA LYS A 87 7.70 -4.97 6.57
C LYS A 87 6.30 -5.12 7.18
N ASP A 88 6.26 -5.30 8.48
CA ASP A 88 5.03 -5.41 9.23
C ASP A 88 4.77 -4.12 10.03
N TYR A 89 4.81 -2.99 9.35
CA TYR A 89 4.64 -1.68 9.99
C TYR A 89 3.31 -1.56 10.72
N TYR A 90 2.28 -2.30 10.29
CA TYR A 90 1.01 -2.29 11.00
C TYR A 90 1.19 -2.66 12.48
N TYR A 91 1.97 -3.73 12.75
CA TYR A 91 2.26 -4.15 14.13
C TYR A 91 3.48 -3.44 14.70
N ASP A 92 4.57 -3.41 13.95
CA ASP A 92 5.86 -2.97 14.48
C ASP A 92 5.93 -1.45 14.72
N ALA A 93 5.17 -0.68 13.97
CA ALA A 93 5.11 0.78 14.12
C ALA A 93 3.83 1.26 14.80
N GLY A 94 2.82 0.40 14.95
CA GLY A 94 1.51 0.77 15.49
C GLY A 94 1.22 0.28 16.89
N TYR A 95 1.96 -0.71 17.39
CA TYR A 95 1.68 -1.35 18.68
C TYR A 95 2.95 -1.51 19.50
N PRO A 96 2.87 -1.34 20.83
CA PRO A 96 4.03 -1.61 21.69
C PRO A 96 4.36 -3.11 21.72
N GLY A 97 5.62 -3.46 21.86
CA GLY A 97 6.09 -4.84 21.93
C GLY A 97 7.58 -4.91 21.65
N ASP A 98 8.11 -6.14 21.64
CA ASP A 98 9.54 -6.37 21.45
C ASP A 98 10.04 -5.93 20.07
N ASN A 99 9.15 -5.95 19.08
CA ASN A 99 9.48 -5.57 17.69
C ASN A 99 9.10 -4.14 17.36
N PHE A 100 8.68 -3.35 18.36
CA PHE A 100 8.30 -1.95 18.10
C PHE A 100 9.47 -1.18 17.52
N VAL A 101 9.20 -0.43 16.45
CA VAL A 101 10.19 0.39 15.74
C VAL A 101 9.78 1.86 15.76
N ILE A 102 10.77 2.74 15.79
CA ILE A 102 10.56 4.17 15.57
C ILE A 102 10.95 4.43 14.11
N VAL A 103 9.98 4.84 13.31
CA VAL A 103 10.17 5.05 11.88
C VAL A 103 10.82 6.40 11.65
N THR A 104 11.94 6.42 10.94
CA THR A 104 12.60 7.67 10.53
C THR A 104 11.89 8.28 9.32
N VAL A 105 12.17 9.56 9.05
CA VAL A 105 11.64 10.23 7.85
C VAL A 105 12.10 9.52 6.58
N ASP A 106 13.35 9.07 6.53
CA ASP A 106 13.87 8.35 5.35
C ASP A 106 13.17 7.01 5.16
N GLU A 107 12.91 6.29 6.25
CA GLU A 107 12.16 5.03 6.19
C GLU A 107 10.71 5.27 5.75
N LEU A 108 10.09 6.34 6.23
CA LEU A 108 8.74 6.71 5.80
C LEU A 108 8.72 7.03 4.30
N ARG A 109 9.70 7.80 3.83
CA ARG A 109 9.80 8.14 2.40
C ARG A 109 9.90 6.88 1.56
N GLU A 110 10.73 5.93 1.97
CA GLU A 110 10.87 4.63 1.30
C GLU A 110 9.54 3.88 1.29
N ALA A 111 8.85 3.82 2.44
CA ALA A 111 7.56 3.13 2.53
C ALA A 111 6.52 3.76 1.60
N LEU A 112 6.48 5.09 1.53
CA LEU A 112 5.57 5.80 0.64
C LEU A 112 5.88 5.53 -0.83
N GLU A 113 7.17 5.48 -1.21
CA GLU A 113 7.55 5.16 -2.58
C GLU A 113 7.10 3.75 -2.98
N ILE A 114 7.27 2.78 -2.09
CA ILE A 114 6.83 1.41 -2.35
C ILE A 114 5.31 1.34 -2.43
N MET A 115 4.61 2.02 -1.52
CA MET A 115 3.15 2.10 -1.58
C MET A 115 2.68 2.68 -2.92
N LEU A 116 3.34 3.75 -3.39
CA LEU A 116 3.00 4.36 -4.69
C LEU A 116 3.25 3.39 -5.84
N ASP A 117 4.32 2.62 -5.80
CA ASP A 117 4.59 1.58 -6.81
C ASP A 117 3.45 0.56 -6.84
N VAL A 118 2.95 0.15 -5.67
CA VAL A 118 1.85 -0.82 -5.59
C VAL A 118 0.57 -0.22 -6.16
N VAL A 119 0.24 1.03 -5.80
CA VAL A 119 -0.97 1.69 -6.32
C VAL A 119 -0.90 1.81 -7.84
N GLU A 120 0.24 2.22 -8.38
CA GLU A 120 0.43 2.34 -9.83
C GLU A 120 0.29 0.99 -10.53
N ALA A 121 0.91 -0.05 -9.97
CA ALA A 121 0.84 -1.39 -10.56
C ALA A 121 -0.59 -1.93 -10.58
N VAL A 122 -1.34 -1.72 -9.49
CA VAL A 122 -2.73 -2.16 -9.39
C VAL A 122 -3.61 -1.36 -10.35
N ASN A 123 -3.38 -0.06 -10.49
CA ASN A 123 -4.11 0.76 -11.45
C ASN A 123 -3.84 0.31 -12.90
N CYS A 124 -2.60 -0.01 -13.24
CA CYS A 124 -2.26 -0.56 -14.57
C CYS A 124 -2.97 -1.88 -14.80
N TRP A 125 -2.97 -2.77 -13.80
CA TRP A 125 -3.65 -4.05 -13.88
C TRP A 125 -5.15 -3.86 -14.08
N ARG A 126 -5.77 -2.94 -13.31
CA ARG A 126 -7.20 -2.65 -13.44
C ARG A 126 -7.53 -2.12 -14.83
N THR A 127 -6.74 -1.16 -15.33
CA THR A 127 -6.95 -0.59 -16.65
C THR A 127 -6.84 -1.65 -17.74
N SER A 128 -5.86 -2.55 -17.65
CA SER A 128 -5.69 -3.62 -18.63
C SER A 128 -6.82 -4.65 -18.59
N HIS A 129 -7.55 -4.73 -17.48
CA HIS A 129 -8.70 -5.63 -17.31
C HIS A 129 -10.03 -4.88 -17.47
N GLU A 130 -10.00 -3.65 -17.99
CA GLU A 130 -11.18 -2.81 -18.23
C GLU A 130 -11.95 -2.50 -16.94
N LEU A 131 -11.22 -2.39 -15.81
CA LEU A 131 -11.78 -2.03 -14.52
C LEU A 131 -11.55 -0.55 -14.24
N GLU A 132 -12.52 0.08 -13.57
CA GLU A 132 -12.47 1.49 -13.21
C GLU A 132 -11.34 1.78 -12.23
N ILE A 133 -10.70 2.96 -12.38
CA ILE A 133 -9.71 3.45 -11.43
C ILE A 133 -10.18 4.77 -10.84
N LEU A 134 -9.82 5.03 -9.57
CA LEU A 134 -10.21 6.25 -8.86
C LEU A 134 -9.04 7.23 -8.69
N ILE A 135 -7.80 6.78 -8.80
CA ILE A 135 -6.60 7.60 -8.64
C ILE A 135 -5.85 7.57 -9.95
N ALA A 136 -5.98 8.63 -10.75
CA ALA A 136 -5.39 8.65 -12.09
C ALA A 136 -3.87 8.83 -12.05
N ASP A 137 -3.35 9.61 -11.10
CA ASP A 137 -1.93 9.93 -11.00
C ASP A 137 -1.47 9.85 -9.53
N PRO A 138 -1.17 8.64 -9.03
CA PRO A 138 -0.80 8.48 -7.62
C PRO A 138 0.42 9.30 -7.21
N ARG A 139 1.46 9.36 -8.03
CA ARG A 139 2.66 10.11 -7.69
C ARG A 139 2.42 11.61 -7.71
N GLY A 140 1.62 12.11 -8.66
CA GLY A 140 1.22 13.51 -8.69
C GLY A 140 0.42 13.90 -7.45
N GLU A 141 -0.48 13.03 -7.01
CA GLU A 141 -1.27 13.24 -5.81
C GLU A 141 -0.40 13.35 -4.56
N PHE A 142 0.73 12.64 -4.51
CA PHE A 142 1.64 12.64 -3.35
C PHE A 142 2.80 13.62 -3.47
N GLN A 143 2.87 14.42 -4.52
CA GLN A 143 3.99 15.34 -4.72
C GLN A 143 4.16 16.31 -3.56
N SER A 144 3.06 16.93 -3.11
CA SER A 144 3.09 17.86 -1.97
C SER A 144 3.44 17.15 -0.67
N ALA A 145 2.88 15.93 -0.47
CA ALA A 145 3.17 15.12 0.72
C ALA A 145 4.66 14.81 0.81
N MET A 146 5.27 14.37 -0.29
CA MET A 146 6.70 14.06 -0.32
C MET A 146 7.54 15.31 -0.07
N SER A 147 7.10 16.47 -0.55
CA SER A 147 7.79 17.73 -0.31
C SER A 147 7.78 18.12 1.16
N ARG A 148 6.68 17.84 1.88
CA ARG A 148 6.61 18.11 3.32
C ARG A 148 7.65 17.33 4.11
N LEU A 149 8.04 16.14 3.64
CA LEU A 149 9.06 15.33 4.31
C LEU A 149 10.49 15.87 4.12
N LYS A 150 10.70 16.79 3.20
CA LYS A 150 12.00 17.41 2.95
C LYS A 150 12.23 18.65 3.80
N GLN A 151 11.21 19.11 4.52
CA GLN A 151 11.32 20.29 5.37
C GLN A 151 12.14 19.96 6.60
N LYS A 152 13.03 20.89 6.97
CA LYS A 152 13.83 20.79 8.20
C LYS A 152 13.11 21.51 9.33
N PHE A 153 13.13 20.89 10.48
CA PHE A 153 12.57 21.46 11.70
C PHE A 153 13.69 21.84 12.67
#